data_9f6baf88f3bd62122f4d1c3f215339bf
#
_entry.id   9f6baf88f3bd62122f4d1c3f215339bf
#
_cell.length_a   1.000
_cell.length_b   1.000
_cell.length_c   1.000
_cell.angle_alpha   90.00
_cell.angle_beta   90.00
_cell.angle_gamma   90.00
#
_symmetry.space_group_name_H-M   'P 1'
#
loop_
_entity.id
_entity.type
_entity.pdbx_description
1 polymer ?
#
loop_
_entity_poly.entity_id
_entity_poly.type
_entity_poly.pdbx_seq_one_letter_code
_entity_poly.pdbx_strand_id
1 'polypeptide(L)'
;MEHPQENNLEGEESSQTIDDENQDSFLERSDNKSALKNYRVLARKYRPQSFSDLLGQETMVQILRNAFTSGRLAHAYMLTGVRGIGKTTTARLLARALNYSSDDIDEPTLDISTYGHHCEDIMESRHIDVLEMDAASRTGIA
;
A
#
# COMPACT_ATOMS: atom_id res chain seq x y z
N MET A 1 6.82 -56.33 65.96
CA MET A 1 8.30 -56.21 65.81
C MET A 1 8.46 -55.21 64.69
N GLU A 2 8.73 -54.16 65.04
CA GLU A 2 9.69 -53.14 65.37
C GLU A 2 9.56 -51.95 64.41
N HIS A 3 9.19 -50.85 64.97
CA HIS A 3 9.59 -49.49 64.63
C HIS A 3 11.12 -49.35 64.86
N PRO A 4 11.79 -48.26 64.49
CA PRO A 4 11.42 -46.90 64.05
C PRO A 4 12.42 -46.39 62.95
N GLN A 5 12.37 -45.18 62.39
CA GLN A 5 12.71 -43.91 62.93
C GLN A 5 12.57 -42.80 61.87
N GLU A 6 12.19 -41.66 62.37
CA GLU A 6 12.25 -40.31 61.79
C GLU A 6 13.66 -39.93 61.34
N ASN A 7 13.73 -39.08 60.28
CA ASN A 7 14.65 -37.94 60.37
C ASN A 7 14.17 -36.77 59.48
N ASN A 8 13.86 -35.69 60.14
CA ASN A 8 13.82 -34.33 59.69
C ASN A 8 15.18 -33.91 59.12
N LEU A 9 15.15 -33.04 58.09
CA LEU A 9 16.05 -31.90 57.88
C LEU A 9 15.46 -31.02 56.78
N GLU A 10 14.85 -29.93 57.20
CA GLU A 10 15.24 -28.53 57.01
C GLU A 10 15.81 -28.16 55.64
N GLY A 11 15.06 -27.33 54.95
CA GLY A 11 15.40 -25.97 54.62
C GLY A 11 16.32 -25.80 53.44
N GLU A 12 15.80 -25.17 52.44
CA GLU A 12 16.45 -23.99 51.86
C GLU A 12 15.51 -23.35 50.85
N GLU A 13 14.98 -22.19 51.23
CA GLU A 13 14.44 -21.20 50.29
C GLU A 13 15.57 -20.79 49.35
N SER A 14 15.47 -21.08 48.09
CA SER A 14 16.20 -20.36 47.04
C SER A 14 15.24 -19.44 46.32
N SER A 15 15.21 -18.19 46.73
CA SER A 15 14.66 -17.07 46.01
C SER A 15 15.39 -16.97 44.65
N GLN A 16 14.72 -17.39 43.60
CA GLN A 16 15.17 -17.09 42.23
C GLN A 16 14.81 -15.65 41.92
N THR A 17 15.81 -14.82 41.86
CA THR A 17 15.82 -13.51 41.23
C THR A 17 15.37 -13.71 39.77
N ILE A 18 14.21 -13.19 39.46
CA ILE A 18 13.70 -13.12 38.08
C ILE A 18 14.52 -12.03 37.39
N ASP A 19 15.34 -12.46 36.45
CA ASP A 19 16.27 -11.64 35.69
C ASP A 19 15.52 -10.53 34.94
N ASP A 20 15.97 -9.31 35.15
CA ASP A 20 15.55 -8.07 34.51
C ASP A 20 15.94 -7.97 33.02
N GLU A 21 16.50 -9.03 32.44
CA GLU A 21 16.97 -9.01 31.04
C GLU A 21 15.85 -9.11 29.97
N ASN A 22 14.58 -9.32 30.38
CA ASN A 22 13.50 -9.52 29.41
C ASN A 22 12.72 -8.23 29.09
N GLN A 23 13.01 -7.11 29.73
CA GLN A 23 12.32 -5.84 29.46
C GLN A 23 13.01 -5.05 28.33
N ASP A 24 14.30 -5.14 28.15
CA ASP A 24 15.03 -4.44 27.09
C ASP A 24 14.73 -5.01 25.69
N SER A 25 14.50 -6.33 25.58
CA SER A 25 14.18 -6.95 24.29
C SER A 25 12.79 -6.59 23.75
N PHE A 26 11.88 -6.15 24.62
CA PHE A 26 10.54 -5.73 24.24
C PHE A 26 10.52 -4.29 23.72
N LEU A 27 11.34 -3.42 24.25
CA LEU A 27 11.49 -2.02 23.83
C LEU A 27 12.19 -1.92 22.47
N GLU A 28 13.24 -2.71 22.23
CA GLU A 28 13.90 -2.77 20.91
C GLU A 28 12.97 -3.29 19.80
N ARG A 29 12.02 -4.19 20.13
CA ARG A 29 11.01 -4.64 19.15
C ARG A 29 9.97 -3.57 18.81
N SER A 30 9.68 -2.64 19.71
CA SER A 30 8.73 -1.56 19.44
C SER A 30 9.33 -0.49 18.51
N ASP A 31 10.61 -0.17 18.67
CA ASP A 31 11.30 0.81 17.84
C ASP A 31 11.52 0.30 16.40
N ASN A 32 11.78 -1.00 16.25
CA ASN A 32 11.92 -1.63 14.95
C ASN A 32 10.58 -1.71 14.19
N LYS A 33 9.45 -1.78 14.90
CA LYS A 33 8.11 -1.80 14.31
C LYS A 33 7.68 -0.42 13.79
N SER A 34 8.16 0.67 14.39
CA SER A 34 7.95 2.03 13.91
C SER A 34 8.83 2.36 12.70
N ALA A 35 10.07 1.87 12.68
CA ALA A 35 10.98 1.99 11.55
C ALA A 35 10.48 1.22 10.31
N LEU A 36 9.86 0.05 10.50
CA LEU A 36 9.26 -0.75 9.42
C LEU A 36 7.99 -0.10 8.82
N LYS A 37 7.26 0.72 9.57
CA LYS A 37 6.09 1.46 9.07
C LYS A 37 6.45 2.51 8.01
N ASN A 38 7.67 3.01 8.00
CA ASN A 38 8.14 4.03 7.06
C ASN A 38 8.94 3.45 5.87
N TYR A 39 9.14 2.11 5.82
CA TYR A 39 9.82 1.48 4.70
C TYR A 39 8.89 1.40 3.48
N ARG A 40 9.03 2.35 2.55
CA ARG A 40 8.37 2.30 1.24
C ARG A 40 9.32 1.68 0.23
N VAL A 41 8.87 0.60 -0.41
CA VAL A 41 9.61 0.00 -1.55
C VAL A 41 9.83 1.07 -2.62
N LEU A 42 11.06 1.17 -3.17
CA LEU A 42 11.43 2.21 -4.12
C LEU A 42 10.47 2.29 -5.33
N ALA A 43 10.02 1.16 -5.85
CA ALA A 43 9.04 1.09 -6.93
C ALA A 43 7.69 1.76 -6.58
N ARG A 44 7.36 1.86 -5.31
CA ARG A 44 6.16 2.56 -4.81
C ARG A 44 6.45 4.04 -4.55
N LYS A 45 7.67 4.34 -4.06
CA LYS A 45 8.11 5.72 -3.78
C LYS A 45 8.21 6.56 -5.05
N TYR A 46 8.74 5.96 -6.13
CA TYR A 46 8.98 6.62 -7.42
C TYR A 46 7.89 6.31 -8.46
N ARG A 47 6.70 5.86 -8.01
CA ARG A 47 5.59 5.67 -8.94
C ARG A 47 5.14 7.02 -9.50
N PRO A 48 5.01 7.16 -10.83
CA PRO A 48 4.49 8.38 -11.45
C PRO A 48 3.19 8.85 -10.79
N GLN A 49 3.10 10.14 -10.52
CA GLN A 49 1.96 10.79 -9.88
C GLN A 49 1.13 11.58 -10.89
N SER A 50 1.68 11.86 -12.07
CA SER A 50 1.04 12.59 -13.15
C SER A 50 1.33 11.93 -14.50
N PHE A 51 0.59 12.33 -15.52
CA PHE A 51 0.87 11.87 -16.91
C PHE A 51 2.18 12.41 -17.44
N SER A 52 2.65 13.57 -16.97
CA SER A 52 3.95 14.14 -17.32
C SER A 52 5.13 13.33 -16.79
N ASP A 53 4.93 12.54 -15.75
CA ASP A 53 5.97 11.69 -15.17
C ASP A 53 6.15 10.36 -15.93
N LEU A 54 5.26 10.08 -16.91
CA LEU A 54 5.31 8.86 -17.72
C LEU A 54 6.35 9.01 -18.83
N LEU A 55 7.55 8.51 -18.59
CA LEU A 55 8.63 8.55 -19.58
C LEU A 55 8.39 7.53 -20.71
N GLY A 56 8.58 7.97 -21.96
CA GLY A 56 8.45 7.12 -23.15
C GLY A 56 6.99 6.77 -23.51
N GLN A 57 6.00 7.48 -22.95
CA GLN A 57 4.57 7.25 -23.19
C GLN A 57 3.89 8.48 -23.81
N GLU A 58 4.64 9.38 -24.41
CA GLU A 58 4.18 10.67 -24.93
C GLU A 58 3.04 10.52 -25.93
N THR A 59 3.14 9.54 -26.84
CA THR A 59 2.09 9.28 -27.84
C THR A 59 0.77 8.87 -27.18
N MET A 60 0.83 7.98 -26.20
CA MET A 60 -0.36 7.55 -25.46
C MET A 60 -0.97 8.72 -24.68
N VAL A 61 -0.16 9.49 -23.99
CA VAL A 61 -0.60 10.69 -23.26
C VAL A 61 -1.28 11.68 -24.20
N GLN A 62 -0.73 11.89 -25.41
CA GLN A 62 -1.32 12.78 -26.39
C GLN A 62 -2.68 12.27 -26.91
N ILE A 63 -2.83 10.96 -27.13
CA ILE A 63 -4.11 10.36 -27.51
C ILE A 63 -5.17 10.58 -26.42
N LEU A 64 -4.80 10.34 -25.16
CA LEU A 64 -5.68 10.58 -24.02
C LEU A 64 -6.04 12.07 -23.91
N ARG A 65 -5.07 12.97 -24.04
CA ARG A 65 -5.31 14.41 -24.01
C ARG A 65 -6.33 14.84 -25.06
N ASN A 66 -6.19 14.37 -26.28
CA ASN A 66 -7.13 14.65 -27.36
C ASN A 66 -8.54 14.10 -27.04
N ALA A 67 -8.64 12.92 -26.44
CA ALA A 67 -9.93 12.33 -26.03
C ALA A 67 -10.61 13.15 -24.96
N PHE A 68 -9.89 13.58 -23.93
CA PHE A 68 -10.42 14.44 -22.86
C PHE A 68 -10.86 15.81 -23.40
N THR A 69 -10.01 16.48 -24.17
CA THR A 69 -10.31 17.80 -24.74
C THR A 69 -11.52 17.77 -25.68
N SER A 70 -11.70 16.68 -26.44
CA SER A 70 -12.84 16.54 -27.37
C SER A 70 -14.09 15.99 -26.71
N GLY A 71 -14.08 15.63 -25.43
CA GLY A 71 -15.17 14.97 -24.72
C GLY A 71 -15.50 13.57 -25.25
N ARG A 72 -14.59 12.96 -26.02
CA ARG A 72 -14.79 11.63 -26.65
C ARG A 72 -14.03 10.56 -25.89
N LEU A 73 -14.42 10.31 -24.65
CA LEU A 73 -13.83 9.28 -23.83
C LEU A 73 -14.38 7.90 -24.25
N ALA A 74 -13.48 6.93 -24.40
CA ALA A 74 -13.87 5.55 -24.67
C ALA A 74 -14.46 4.90 -23.40
N HIS A 75 -15.44 4.01 -23.59
CA HIS A 75 -16.05 3.24 -22.49
C HIS A 75 -15.11 2.20 -21.90
N ALA A 76 -14.05 1.81 -22.60
CA ALA A 76 -13.05 0.86 -22.14
C ALA A 76 -11.68 1.16 -22.76
N TYR A 77 -10.63 0.93 -22.00
CA TYR A 77 -9.24 1.03 -22.44
C TYR A 77 -8.52 -0.29 -22.18
N MET A 78 -7.81 -0.78 -23.19
CA MET A 78 -6.97 -1.95 -23.06
C MET A 78 -5.50 -1.53 -23.10
N LEU A 79 -4.79 -1.67 -21.99
CA LEU A 79 -3.36 -1.35 -21.86
C LEU A 79 -2.54 -2.62 -22.05
N THR A 80 -1.76 -2.67 -23.13
CA THR A 80 -0.90 -3.81 -23.47
C THR A 80 0.58 -3.44 -23.32
N GLY A 81 1.44 -4.43 -23.20
CA GLY A 81 2.87 -4.26 -23.10
C GLY A 81 3.53 -5.18 -22.08
N VAL A 82 4.85 -5.16 -22.04
CA VAL A 82 5.66 -6.01 -21.15
C VAL A 82 5.42 -5.71 -19.67
N ARG A 83 5.78 -6.67 -18.82
CA ARG A 83 5.69 -6.47 -17.35
C ARG A 83 6.61 -5.31 -16.94
N GLY A 84 6.10 -4.44 -16.06
CA GLY A 84 6.88 -3.30 -15.53
C GLY A 84 6.82 -2.02 -16.37
N ILE A 85 6.21 -2.01 -17.56
CA ILE A 85 6.08 -0.81 -18.42
C ILE A 85 5.16 0.29 -17.83
N GLY A 86 4.46 0.02 -16.75
CA GLY A 86 3.62 1.01 -16.08
C GLY A 86 2.12 0.88 -16.35
N LYS A 87 1.61 -0.23 -16.91
CA LYS A 87 0.18 -0.41 -17.22
C LYS A 87 -0.75 -0.08 -16.06
N THR A 88 -0.51 -0.67 -14.90
CA THR A 88 -1.31 -0.40 -13.68
C THR A 88 -1.18 1.05 -13.21
N THR A 89 0.00 1.64 -13.33
CA THR A 89 0.20 3.06 -13.00
C THR A 89 -0.61 3.95 -13.91
N THR A 90 -0.57 3.71 -15.22
CA THR A 90 -1.37 4.44 -16.21
C THR A 90 -2.86 4.28 -15.97
N ALA A 91 -3.34 3.06 -15.65
CA ALA A 91 -4.74 2.81 -15.32
C ALA A 91 -5.20 3.62 -14.09
N ARG A 92 -4.39 3.69 -13.04
CA ARG A 92 -4.69 4.52 -11.86
C ARG A 92 -4.67 6.01 -12.15
N LEU A 93 -3.71 6.48 -12.97
CA LEU A 93 -3.68 7.87 -13.41
C LEU A 93 -4.92 8.22 -14.23
N LEU A 94 -5.37 7.30 -15.10
CA LEU A 94 -6.60 7.47 -15.87
C LEU A 94 -7.84 7.50 -14.94
N ALA A 95 -7.92 6.61 -13.97
CA ALA A 95 -8.99 6.64 -12.98
C ALA A 95 -9.01 7.97 -12.19
N ARG A 96 -7.83 8.49 -11.81
CA ARG A 96 -7.72 9.82 -11.20
C ARG A 96 -8.22 10.93 -12.10
N ALA A 97 -7.85 10.91 -13.37
CA ALA A 97 -8.26 11.92 -14.35
C ALA A 97 -9.77 11.93 -14.59
N LEU A 98 -10.39 10.74 -14.60
CA LEU A 98 -11.84 10.59 -14.77
C LEU A 98 -12.65 11.00 -13.55
N ASN A 99 -12.10 10.83 -12.35
CA ASN A 99 -12.72 11.17 -11.08
C ASN A 99 -12.05 12.40 -10.43
N TYR A 100 -11.46 13.28 -11.25
CA TYR A 100 -10.79 14.43 -10.71
C TYR A 100 -11.81 15.44 -10.16
N SER A 101 -11.60 15.83 -8.91
CA SER A 101 -12.35 16.87 -8.23
C SER A 101 -11.42 17.65 -7.33
N SER A 102 -11.48 18.97 -7.41
CA SER A 102 -10.76 19.92 -6.57
C SER A 102 -11.70 21.09 -6.25
N ASP A 103 -11.25 22.02 -5.43
CA ASP A 103 -12.06 23.20 -5.08
C ASP A 103 -12.41 24.07 -6.30
N ASP A 104 -11.59 24.02 -7.36
CA ASP A 104 -11.74 24.85 -8.55
C ASP A 104 -12.29 24.09 -9.77
N ILE A 105 -12.08 22.77 -9.81
CA ILE A 105 -12.37 21.91 -11.00
C ILE A 105 -13.09 20.66 -10.52
N ASP A 106 -14.28 20.45 -11.03
CA ASP A 106 -15.10 19.23 -10.77
C ASP A 106 -15.49 18.58 -12.10
N GLU A 107 -14.49 18.29 -12.93
CA GLU A 107 -14.70 17.61 -14.22
C GLU A 107 -13.49 16.74 -14.58
N PRO A 108 -13.69 15.71 -15.42
CA PRO A 108 -12.63 14.85 -15.88
C PRO A 108 -11.52 15.64 -16.59
N THR A 109 -10.29 15.56 -16.10
CA THR A 109 -9.14 16.27 -16.68
C THR A 109 -7.87 15.46 -16.58
N LEU A 110 -6.99 15.61 -17.59
CA LEU A 110 -5.62 15.08 -17.54
C LEU A 110 -4.65 16.04 -16.85
N ASP A 111 -5.03 17.28 -16.66
CA ASP A 111 -4.23 18.25 -15.92
C ASP A 111 -4.47 18.09 -14.43
N ILE A 112 -3.76 17.13 -13.86
CA ILE A 112 -3.81 16.77 -12.43
C ILE A 112 -2.62 17.38 -11.69
N SER A 113 -2.24 18.60 -12.03
CA SER A 113 -1.14 19.35 -11.40
C SER A 113 -1.44 19.67 -9.93
N THR A 114 -2.70 19.88 -9.60
CA THR A 114 -3.16 20.06 -8.24
C THR A 114 -3.64 18.71 -7.65
N TYR A 115 -3.41 18.50 -6.37
CA TYR A 115 -3.86 17.28 -5.70
C TYR A 115 -5.38 17.39 -5.45
N GLY A 116 -6.18 16.63 -6.19
CA GLY A 116 -7.63 16.57 -6.02
C GLY A 116 -8.06 15.72 -4.82
N HIS A 117 -9.30 15.87 -4.38
CA HIS A 117 -9.88 15.23 -3.19
C HIS A 117 -9.79 13.70 -3.22
N HIS A 118 -9.95 13.07 -4.38
CA HIS A 118 -9.95 11.61 -4.55
C HIS A 118 -8.58 11.02 -4.92
N CYS A 119 -7.56 11.86 -5.10
CA CYS A 119 -6.27 11.42 -5.64
C CYS A 119 -5.57 10.36 -4.80
N GLU A 120 -5.53 10.54 -3.48
CA GLU A 120 -4.86 9.62 -2.56
C GLU A 120 -5.57 8.27 -2.52
N ASP A 121 -6.88 8.27 -2.34
CA ASP A 121 -7.67 7.04 -2.22
C ASP A 121 -7.61 6.20 -3.50
N ILE A 122 -7.61 6.83 -4.68
CA ILE A 122 -7.46 6.12 -5.96
C ILE A 122 -6.04 5.53 -6.08
N MET A 123 -5.01 6.29 -5.73
CA MET A 123 -3.63 5.81 -5.80
C MET A 123 -3.32 4.69 -4.81
N GLU A 124 -4.04 4.64 -3.69
CA GLU A 124 -3.95 3.58 -2.68
C GLU A 124 -4.97 2.45 -2.87
N SER A 125 -5.77 2.48 -3.95
CA SER A 125 -6.80 1.47 -4.28
C SER A 125 -7.88 1.36 -3.19
N ARG A 126 -8.27 2.49 -2.59
CA ARG A 126 -9.27 2.58 -1.52
C ARG A 126 -10.52 3.38 -1.89
N HIS A 127 -10.55 3.94 -3.10
CA HIS A 127 -11.67 4.77 -3.54
C HIS A 127 -12.93 3.94 -3.77
N ILE A 128 -14.08 4.43 -3.31
CA ILE A 128 -15.34 3.69 -3.33
C ILE A 128 -15.86 3.40 -4.76
N ASP A 129 -15.64 4.34 -5.68
CA ASP A 129 -16.11 4.24 -7.07
C ASP A 129 -15.05 3.67 -8.02
N VAL A 130 -13.86 3.36 -7.53
CA VAL A 130 -12.76 2.79 -8.33
C VAL A 130 -12.37 1.43 -7.80
N LEU A 131 -12.91 0.39 -8.42
CA LEU A 131 -12.63 -0.99 -8.05
C LEU A 131 -11.42 -1.52 -8.83
N GLU A 132 -10.33 -1.81 -8.15
CA GLU A 132 -9.17 -2.48 -8.72
C GLU A 132 -9.23 -3.98 -8.43
N MET A 133 -9.23 -4.80 -9.49
CA MET A 133 -9.27 -6.25 -9.39
C MET A 133 -8.07 -6.87 -10.10
N ASP A 134 -7.36 -7.76 -9.42
CA ASP A 134 -6.34 -8.61 -10.01
C ASP A 134 -6.95 -9.96 -10.36
N ALA A 135 -7.00 -10.27 -11.66
CA ALA A 135 -7.53 -11.53 -12.15
C ALA A 135 -6.71 -12.75 -11.67
N ALA A 136 -5.40 -12.58 -11.41
CA ALA A 136 -4.54 -13.66 -10.93
C ALA A 136 -4.80 -14.01 -9.46
N SER A 137 -5.31 -13.08 -8.65
CA SER A 137 -5.61 -13.30 -7.23
C SER A 137 -7.01 -13.87 -6.98
N ARG A 138 -7.88 -13.93 -8.00
CA ARG A 138 -9.24 -14.46 -7.93
C ARG A 138 -9.41 -15.84 -8.59
N THR A 139 -8.51 -16.76 -8.32
CA THR A 139 -8.66 -18.17 -8.75
C THR A 139 -9.48 -19.02 -7.76
N GLY A 140 -10.29 -18.43 -6.92
CA GLY A 140 -11.30 -19.12 -6.14
C GLY A 140 -12.51 -19.41 -7.02
N ILE A 141 -12.49 -20.55 -7.72
CA ILE A 141 -13.71 -21.12 -8.30
C ILE A 141 -14.49 -21.69 -7.14
N ALA A 142 -15.72 -21.20 -6.94
CA ALA A 142 -16.69 -21.82 -6.05
C ALA A 142 -17.19 -23.11 -6.67
#